data_41b011488c3545575efe61d71c046e74
#
_entry.id   41b011488c3545575efe61d71c046e74
#
_cell.length_a   1.000
_cell.length_b   1.000
_cell.length_c   1.000
_cell.angle_alpha   90.00
_cell.angle_beta   90.00
_cell.angle_gamma   90.00
#
_symmetry.space_group_name_H-M   'P 1'
#
loop_
_entity.id
_entity.type
_entity.pdbx_description
1 polymer ?
#
loop_
_entity_poly.entity_id
_entity_poly.type
_entity_poly.pdbx_seq_one_letter_code
_entity_poly.pdbx_strand_id
1 'polypeptide(L)'
;MTKDTPARTPRVLNKRAIKGPLPPTARYCGRPSPLGNPFVIGRDGTRDEVIAKHAAWVETQPQLIPLIQALRGYDLVCFCAPELCHCDLYLKMANAPRARGNIRRAKMISRSDLQANPDTLYVFGDNMQRRGRKGQAAEMRGEPNAIGIPTKWRPARTEDAYLSDDAWKDPEVKSAIEGAFRKLETHLASGRNIVLPADGIDTGLAELPTRAPRLFARLERWIAVLEARGNAPVSG
;
A
#
# COMPACT_ATOMS: atom_id res chain seq x y z
N MET A 1 31.25 4.35 -0.42
CA MET A 1 30.91 4.63 0.99
C MET A 1 29.91 5.77 1.01
N THR A 2 28.62 5.47 0.91
CA THR A 2 27.54 6.45 1.06
C THR A 2 27.38 6.70 2.56
N LYS A 3 27.69 7.92 3.00
CA LYS A 3 27.44 8.36 4.39
C LYS A 3 25.92 8.36 4.58
N ASP A 4 25.41 7.44 5.37
CA ASP A 4 24.05 7.50 5.92
C ASP A 4 23.95 8.76 6.76
N THR A 5 23.37 9.81 6.21
CA THR A 5 22.97 10.97 6.99
C THR A 5 21.79 10.52 7.85
N PRO A 6 21.84 10.66 9.19
CA PRO A 6 20.75 10.24 10.05
C PRO A 6 19.45 10.94 9.60
N ALA A 7 18.40 10.17 9.46
CA ALA A 7 17.10 10.65 9.02
C ALA A 7 16.65 11.78 9.97
N ARG A 8 16.49 13.00 9.43
CA ARG A 8 16.08 14.17 10.20
C ARG A 8 14.67 13.95 10.75
N THR A 9 14.49 14.09 12.06
CA THR A 9 13.17 14.03 12.70
C THR A 9 12.35 15.26 12.33
N PRO A 10 11.19 15.12 11.68
CA PRO A 10 10.29 16.24 11.37
C PRO A 10 9.76 16.92 12.63
N ARG A 11 9.54 18.24 12.56
CA ARG A 11 9.09 19.04 13.69
C ARG A 11 8.08 20.11 13.27
N VAL A 12 7.38 20.70 14.24
CA VAL A 12 6.53 21.87 14.01
C VAL A 12 7.37 23.15 14.07
N LEU A 13 7.22 23.99 13.04
CA LEU A 13 7.90 25.27 12.91
C LEU A 13 6.89 26.42 13.02
N ASN A 14 7.33 27.52 13.64
CA ASN A 14 6.54 28.76 13.68
C ASN A 14 6.73 29.54 12.38
N LYS A 15 5.63 29.86 11.68
CA LYS A 15 5.67 30.64 10.44
C LYS A 15 6.32 32.01 10.62
N ARG A 16 6.15 32.65 11.80
CA ARG A 16 6.75 33.96 12.09
C ARG A 16 8.27 33.96 12.19
N ALA A 17 8.85 32.77 12.50
CA ALA A 17 10.30 32.61 12.58
C ALA A 17 10.94 32.35 11.18
N ILE A 18 10.13 32.06 10.16
CA ILE A 18 10.61 31.78 8.81
C ILE A 18 10.60 33.06 7.99
N LYS A 19 11.79 33.59 7.71
CA LYS A 19 11.97 34.73 6.80
C LYS A 19 11.99 34.23 5.35
N GLY A 20 11.07 34.71 4.51
CA GLY A 20 10.98 34.34 3.09
C GLY A 20 10.11 33.11 2.80
N PRO A 21 10.32 32.44 1.65
CA PRO A 21 9.55 31.26 1.24
C PRO A 21 9.79 30.07 2.17
N LEU A 22 8.82 29.14 2.21
CA LEU A 22 8.98 27.92 2.99
C LEU A 22 10.08 27.03 2.40
N PRO A 23 10.90 26.40 3.25
CA PRO A 23 11.85 25.39 2.80
C PRO A 23 11.15 24.28 2.01
N PRO A 24 11.78 23.66 1.01
CA PRO A 24 11.21 22.53 0.27
C PRO A 24 10.82 21.35 1.17
N THR A 25 11.49 21.24 2.32
CA THR A 25 11.26 20.21 3.35
C THR A 25 10.15 20.55 4.34
N ALA A 26 9.41 21.65 4.14
CA ALA A 26 8.35 22.08 5.03
C ALA A 26 7.00 22.23 4.33
N ARG A 27 5.90 22.01 5.07
CA ARG A 27 4.53 22.14 4.56
C ARG A 27 3.71 23.02 5.50
N TYR A 28 2.98 23.97 4.93
CA TYR A 28 2.10 24.83 5.69
C TYR A 28 0.78 24.12 6.03
N CYS A 29 0.45 24.07 7.31
CA CYS A 29 -0.74 23.40 7.83
C CYS A 29 -1.66 24.36 8.62
N GLY A 30 -1.38 25.67 8.59
CA GLY A 30 -2.26 26.67 9.20
C GLY A 30 -3.43 27.04 8.29
N ARG A 31 -4.36 27.85 8.82
CA ARG A 31 -5.45 28.45 8.02
C ARG A 31 -4.88 29.42 6.98
N PRO A 32 -5.41 29.47 5.74
CA PRO A 32 -6.64 28.87 5.24
C PRO A 32 -6.46 27.46 4.60
N SER A 33 -5.33 26.78 4.82
CA SER A 33 -5.16 25.44 4.22
C SER A 33 -6.22 24.44 4.71
N PRO A 34 -6.52 23.39 3.94
CA PRO A 34 -7.44 22.32 4.36
C PRO A 34 -7.03 21.61 5.66
N LEU A 35 -5.74 21.71 6.01
CA LEU A 35 -5.16 21.14 7.23
C LEU A 35 -5.21 22.12 8.42
N GLY A 36 -5.75 23.33 8.24
CA GLY A 36 -5.87 24.32 9.31
C GLY A 36 -6.92 23.90 10.35
N ASN A 37 -6.61 24.11 11.65
CA ASN A 37 -7.58 23.88 12.71
C ASN A 37 -8.81 24.81 12.55
N PRO A 38 -10.03 24.26 12.38
CA PRO A 38 -11.24 25.08 12.25
C PRO A 38 -11.63 25.81 13.54
N PHE A 39 -11.18 25.30 14.70
CA PHE A 39 -11.50 25.89 16.01
C PHE A 39 -10.54 27.00 16.36
N VAL A 40 -11.08 28.12 16.89
CA VAL A 40 -10.35 29.34 17.19
C VAL A 40 -10.22 29.55 18.71
N ILE A 41 -8.98 29.70 19.17
CA ILE A 41 -8.70 30.01 20.59
C ILE A 41 -9.43 31.29 21.00
N GLY A 42 -10.06 31.27 22.17
CA GLY A 42 -10.86 32.39 22.71
C GLY A 42 -12.32 32.36 22.25
N ARG A 43 -12.60 31.94 21.00
CA ARG A 43 -13.98 31.80 20.52
C ARG A 43 -14.54 30.41 20.84
N ASP A 44 -13.77 29.36 20.55
CA ASP A 44 -14.22 27.97 20.62
C ASP A 44 -13.65 27.25 21.85
N GLY A 45 -12.89 27.95 22.70
CA GLY A 45 -12.28 27.45 23.91
C GLY A 45 -10.83 27.88 24.11
N THR A 46 -10.24 27.39 25.18
CA THR A 46 -8.79 27.48 25.45
C THR A 46 -7.96 26.76 24.40
N ARG A 47 -6.64 26.94 24.43
CA ARG A 47 -5.73 26.21 23.52
C ARG A 47 -5.93 24.72 23.59
N ASP A 48 -5.93 24.14 24.77
CA ASP A 48 -6.06 22.70 24.98
C ASP A 48 -7.40 22.18 24.48
N GLU A 49 -8.49 22.90 24.75
CA GLU A 49 -9.83 22.53 24.29
C GLU A 49 -9.95 22.58 22.76
N VAL A 50 -9.42 23.60 22.08
CA VAL A 50 -9.51 23.66 20.62
C VAL A 50 -8.61 22.62 19.94
N ILE A 51 -7.53 22.18 20.58
CA ILE A 51 -6.69 21.08 20.07
C ILE A 51 -7.38 19.75 20.30
N ALA A 52 -8.00 19.52 21.44
CA ALA A 52 -8.80 18.32 21.70
C ALA A 52 -10.00 18.23 20.75
N LYS A 53 -10.73 19.34 20.54
CA LYS A 53 -11.82 19.41 19.55
C LYS A 53 -11.34 19.11 18.13
N HIS A 54 -10.17 19.63 17.78
CA HIS A 54 -9.56 19.37 16.48
C HIS A 54 -9.21 17.88 16.31
N ALA A 55 -8.65 17.23 17.32
CA ALA A 55 -8.32 15.79 17.27
C ALA A 55 -9.57 14.96 17.02
N ALA A 56 -10.64 15.19 17.78
CA ALA A 56 -11.92 14.50 17.60
C ALA A 56 -12.55 14.80 16.22
N TRP A 57 -12.43 16.04 15.73
CA TRP A 57 -12.93 16.42 14.42
C TRP A 57 -12.19 15.72 13.29
N VAL A 58 -10.86 15.59 13.36
CA VAL A 58 -10.05 14.88 12.34
C VAL A 58 -10.51 13.44 12.17
N GLU A 59 -10.90 12.75 13.23
CA GLU A 59 -11.42 11.38 13.17
C GLU A 59 -12.71 11.26 12.34
N THR A 60 -13.48 12.33 12.26
CA THR A 60 -14.72 12.39 11.45
C THR A 60 -14.48 12.86 10.01
N GLN A 61 -13.22 13.11 9.61
CA GLN A 61 -12.85 13.68 8.32
C GLN A 61 -11.96 12.74 7.49
N PRO A 62 -12.51 11.63 6.93
CA PRO A 62 -11.71 10.64 6.21
C PRO A 62 -10.95 11.23 5.01
N GLN A 63 -11.44 12.32 4.41
CA GLN A 63 -10.78 13.02 3.30
C GLN A 63 -9.46 13.70 3.70
N LEU A 64 -9.23 13.98 4.98
CA LEU A 64 -7.97 14.54 5.47
C LEU A 64 -6.87 13.49 5.58
N ILE A 65 -7.21 12.22 5.73
CA ILE A 65 -6.23 11.14 5.95
C ILE A 65 -5.16 11.09 4.85
N PRO A 66 -5.50 11.09 3.54
CA PRO A 66 -4.48 11.11 2.49
C PRO A 66 -3.60 12.36 2.54
N LEU A 67 -4.18 13.53 2.86
CA LEU A 67 -3.43 14.78 2.99
C LEU A 67 -2.45 14.72 4.15
N ILE A 68 -2.87 14.19 5.30
CA ILE A 68 -2.00 14.01 6.48
C ILE A 68 -0.89 13.00 6.17
N GLN A 69 -1.18 11.89 5.51
CA GLN A 69 -0.18 10.90 5.12
C GLN A 69 0.88 11.47 4.17
N ALA A 70 0.50 12.41 3.30
CA ALA A 70 1.42 13.10 2.40
C ALA A 70 2.41 14.03 3.12
N LEU A 71 2.18 14.34 4.40
CA LEU A 71 3.09 15.14 5.23
C LEU A 71 4.28 14.36 5.80
N ARG A 72 4.33 13.05 5.58
CA ARG A 72 5.42 12.20 6.11
C ARG A 72 6.80 12.74 5.72
N GLY A 73 7.67 12.90 6.71
CA GLY A 73 9.04 13.38 6.53
C GLY A 73 9.18 14.90 6.37
N TYR A 74 8.07 15.64 6.30
CA TYR A 74 8.10 17.09 6.22
C TYR A 74 7.98 17.76 7.59
N ASP A 75 8.67 18.89 7.78
CA ASP A 75 8.37 19.81 8.86
C ASP A 75 6.99 20.45 8.62
N LEU A 76 6.23 20.63 9.68
CA LEU A 76 4.91 21.25 9.57
C LEU A 76 4.96 22.69 10.08
N VAL A 77 4.39 23.61 9.33
CA VAL A 77 4.44 25.03 9.62
C VAL A 77 3.07 25.54 10.03
N CYS A 78 3.01 26.13 11.23
CA CYS A 78 1.85 26.81 11.78
C CYS A 78 2.31 28.07 12.54
N PHE A 79 1.39 28.79 13.16
CA PHE A 79 1.71 29.97 13.98
C PHE A 79 1.86 29.67 15.48
N CYS A 80 1.64 28.42 15.92
CA CYS A 80 1.52 28.08 17.34
C CYS A 80 2.86 27.74 18.00
N ALA A 81 3.79 27.09 17.30
CA ALA A 81 5.05 26.62 17.90
C ALA A 81 5.81 27.79 18.60
N PRO A 82 6.43 27.57 19.76
CA PRO A 82 6.65 26.29 20.43
C PRO A 82 5.45 25.77 21.25
N GLU A 83 4.37 26.52 21.33
CA GLU A 83 3.16 26.13 22.05
C GLU A 83 2.47 24.93 21.39
N LEU A 84 1.68 24.19 22.19
CA LEU A 84 0.88 23.06 21.74
C LEU A 84 0.07 23.39 20.47
N CYS A 85 0.19 22.54 19.45
CA CYS A 85 -0.31 22.81 18.11
C CYS A 85 -1.07 21.60 17.53
N HIS A 86 -2.10 21.87 16.75
CA HIS A 86 -2.77 20.81 15.98
C HIS A 86 -1.83 20.05 15.02
N CYS A 87 -0.73 20.68 14.58
CA CYS A 87 0.30 20.04 13.77
C CYS A 87 1.04 18.90 14.50
N ASP A 88 1.07 18.90 15.84
CA ASP A 88 1.68 17.82 16.62
C ASP A 88 0.93 16.49 16.39
N LEU A 89 -0.41 16.54 16.30
CA LEU A 89 -1.24 15.41 15.91
C LEU A 89 -0.88 14.93 14.48
N TYR A 90 -0.78 15.86 13.54
CA TYR A 90 -0.43 15.52 12.16
C TYR A 90 0.97 14.93 12.02
N LEU A 91 1.96 15.44 12.76
CA LEU A 91 3.30 14.83 12.81
C LEU A 91 3.24 13.40 13.30
N LYS A 92 2.51 13.16 14.39
CA LYS A 92 2.32 11.82 14.94
C LYS A 92 1.64 10.90 13.94
N MET A 93 0.54 11.32 13.31
CA MET A 93 -0.21 10.52 12.34
C MET A 93 0.59 10.26 11.06
N ALA A 94 1.23 11.29 10.49
CA ALA A 94 1.99 11.19 9.24
C ALA A 94 3.23 10.29 9.39
N ASN A 95 3.90 10.36 10.55
CA ASN A 95 5.15 9.64 10.81
C ASN A 95 4.95 8.37 11.66
N ALA A 96 3.71 8.05 12.04
CA ALA A 96 3.41 6.77 12.67
C ALA A 96 4.02 5.62 11.84
N PRO A 97 4.56 4.57 12.49
CA PRO A 97 4.97 3.37 11.78
C PRO A 97 3.79 2.94 10.90
N ARG A 98 4.01 2.83 9.58
CA ARG A 98 2.98 2.25 8.73
C ARG A 98 2.83 0.80 9.17
N ALA A 99 1.63 0.43 9.61
CA ALA A 99 1.29 -0.96 9.69
C ALA A 99 1.61 -1.56 8.31
N ARG A 100 2.65 -2.35 8.21
CA ARG A 100 2.93 -3.11 6.99
C ARG A 100 2.11 -4.37 7.09
N GLY A 101 1.34 -4.66 6.06
CA GLY A 101 0.73 -5.97 5.92
C GLY A 101 1.81 -7.03 5.90
N ASN A 102 1.48 -8.22 6.35
CA ASN A 102 2.37 -9.38 6.31
C ASN A 102 2.05 -10.23 5.07
N ILE A 103 3.06 -10.88 4.50
CA ILE A 103 2.88 -11.87 3.45
C ILE A 103 3.19 -13.25 4.00
N ARG A 104 2.26 -14.16 3.86
CA ARG A 104 2.43 -15.58 4.21
C ARG A 104 2.11 -16.49 3.03
N ARG A 105 2.68 -17.68 3.04
CA ARG A 105 2.35 -18.74 2.08
C ARG A 105 1.47 -19.79 2.74
N ALA A 106 0.50 -20.33 1.99
CA ALA A 106 -0.40 -21.38 2.45
C ALA A 106 -0.48 -22.52 1.42
N LYS A 107 -0.42 -23.77 1.89
CA LYS A 107 -0.51 -24.98 1.05
C LYS A 107 -1.91 -25.20 0.51
N MET A 108 -2.91 -24.95 1.34
CA MET A 108 -4.32 -25.02 0.95
C MET A 108 -4.97 -23.68 1.26
N ILE A 109 -5.75 -23.20 0.31
CA ILE A 109 -6.56 -21.97 0.45
C ILE A 109 -7.95 -22.33 -0.03
N SER A 110 -8.92 -22.27 0.86
CA SER A 110 -10.32 -22.55 0.59
C SER A 110 -11.13 -21.26 0.47
N ARG A 111 -12.28 -21.33 -0.17
CA ARG A 111 -13.23 -20.21 -0.24
C ARG A 111 -13.65 -19.70 1.13
N SER A 112 -13.80 -20.61 2.10
CA SER A 112 -14.11 -20.26 3.48
C SER A 112 -13.00 -19.44 4.15
N ASP A 113 -11.73 -19.65 3.79
CA ASP A 113 -10.62 -18.81 4.29
C ASP A 113 -10.75 -17.38 3.78
N LEU A 114 -11.12 -17.18 2.50
CA LEU A 114 -11.33 -15.86 1.94
C LEU A 114 -12.49 -15.14 2.62
N GLN A 115 -13.60 -15.84 2.82
CA GLN A 115 -14.81 -15.28 3.43
C GLN A 115 -14.62 -14.95 4.92
N ALA A 116 -13.85 -15.78 5.64
CA ALA A 116 -13.51 -15.54 7.04
C ALA A 116 -12.51 -14.38 7.23
N ASN A 117 -11.75 -14.01 6.21
CA ASN A 117 -10.69 -12.98 6.30
C ASN A 117 -10.82 -11.94 5.19
N PRO A 118 -11.90 -11.13 5.16
CA PRO A 118 -12.20 -10.20 4.06
C PRO A 118 -11.13 -9.13 3.83
N ASP A 119 -10.37 -8.76 4.86
CA ASP A 119 -9.27 -7.79 4.78
C ASP A 119 -7.94 -8.39 4.30
N THR A 120 -7.86 -9.70 4.12
CA THR A 120 -6.68 -10.39 3.58
C THR A 120 -6.84 -10.61 2.07
N LEU A 121 -5.83 -10.27 1.28
CA LEU A 121 -5.84 -10.48 -0.16
C LEU A 121 -5.19 -11.82 -0.52
N TYR A 122 -5.89 -12.64 -1.26
CA TYR A 122 -5.45 -13.98 -1.66
C TYR A 122 -5.06 -14.00 -3.14
N VAL A 123 -3.91 -14.60 -3.45
CA VAL A 123 -3.33 -14.58 -4.80
C VAL A 123 -3.41 -15.96 -5.43
N PHE A 124 -3.72 -16.02 -6.72
CA PHE A 124 -3.73 -17.28 -7.48
C PHE A 124 -3.29 -17.07 -8.92
N GLY A 125 -2.82 -18.13 -9.56
CA GLY A 125 -2.54 -18.16 -11.00
C GLY A 125 -3.84 -18.16 -11.78
N ASP A 126 -3.97 -17.22 -12.72
CA ASP A 126 -5.14 -17.04 -13.56
C ASP A 126 -4.79 -17.12 -15.06
N ASN A 127 -5.75 -16.88 -15.92
CA ASN A 127 -5.55 -16.70 -17.34
C ASN A 127 -6.12 -15.36 -17.83
N MET A 128 -5.66 -14.91 -19.00
CA MET A 128 -6.09 -13.64 -19.58
C MET A 128 -7.60 -13.54 -19.79
N GLN A 129 -8.28 -14.64 -20.05
CA GLN A 129 -9.73 -14.67 -20.22
C GLN A 129 -10.52 -14.61 -18.91
N ARG A 130 -9.86 -14.71 -17.74
CA ARG A 130 -10.50 -14.74 -16.42
C ARG A 130 -11.59 -15.81 -16.29
N ARG A 131 -11.39 -16.97 -16.91
CA ARG A 131 -12.37 -18.07 -16.99
C ARG A 131 -11.82 -19.37 -16.39
N GLY A 132 -12.75 -20.31 -16.14
CA GLY A 132 -12.45 -21.63 -15.60
C GLY A 132 -12.38 -21.64 -14.07
N ARG A 133 -12.63 -22.82 -13.52
CA ARG A 133 -12.65 -23.09 -12.06
C ARG A 133 -11.91 -24.39 -11.75
N LYS A 134 -10.63 -24.48 -12.19
CA LYS A 134 -9.75 -25.60 -11.85
C LYS A 134 -8.57 -25.11 -11.01
N GLY A 135 -8.03 -25.97 -10.19
CA GLY A 135 -6.98 -25.59 -9.24
C GLY A 135 -7.45 -24.51 -8.29
N GLN A 136 -6.58 -23.58 -7.92
CA GLN A 136 -6.86 -22.49 -6.97
C GLN A 136 -7.98 -21.55 -7.44
N ALA A 137 -8.19 -21.40 -8.76
CA ALA A 137 -9.29 -20.61 -9.30
C ALA A 137 -10.69 -21.16 -8.92
N ALA A 138 -10.81 -22.42 -8.52
CA ALA A 138 -12.05 -23.01 -8.03
C ALA A 138 -12.52 -22.31 -6.74
N GLU A 139 -11.58 -22.02 -5.86
CA GLU A 139 -11.83 -21.43 -4.54
C GLU A 139 -11.85 -19.90 -4.59
N MET A 140 -10.99 -19.30 -5.39
CA MET A 140 -10.69 -17.85 -5.31
C MET A 140 -11.44 -17.02 -6.33
N ARG A 141 -11.77 -17.57 -7.50
CA ARG A 141 -12.44 -16.78 -8.55
C ARG A 141 -13.83 -16.31 -8.13
N GLY A 142 -14.05 -15.01 -8.22
CA GLY A 142 -15.30 -14.35 -7.86
C GLY A 142 -15.33 -13.82 -6.43
N GLU A 143 -14.33 -14.14 -5.60
CA GLU A 143 -14.23 -13.55 -4.27
C GLU A 143 -13.65 -12.14 -4.35
N PRO A 144 -14.19 -11.16 -3.59
CA PRO A 144 -13.79 -9.75 -3.66
C PRO A 144 -12.35 -9.51 -3.19
N ASN A 145 -11.82 -10.38 -2.34
CA ASN A 145 -10.47 -10.35 -1.80
C ASN A 145 -9.54 -11.37 -2.45
N ALA A 146 -9.81 -11.73 -3.70
CA ALA A 146 -8.93 -12.57 -4.50
C ALA A 146 -8.35 -11.79 -5.69
N ILE A 147 -7.09 -12.06 -6.02
CA ILE A 147 -6.43 -11.50 -7.18
C ILE A 147 -5.76 -12.59 -8.02
N GLY A 148 -6.18 -12.68 -9.27
CA GLY A 148 -5.58 -13.58 -10.24
C GLY A 148 -4.44 -12.89 -11.00
N ILE A 149 -3.27 -13.51 -11.01
CA ILE A 149 -2.14 -13.09 -11.86
C ILE A 149 -2.16 -13.95 -13.14
N PRO A 150 -2.23 -13.35 -14.33
CA PRO A 150 -2.25 -14.11 -15.58
C PRO A 150 -0.98 -14.93 -15.77
N THR A 151 -1.15 -16.23 -15.95
CA THR A 151 -0.09 -17.21 -16.19
C THR A 151 -0.38 -18.06 -17.44
N LYS A 152 -1.56 -17.88 -18.05
CA LYS A 152 -2.00 -18.54 -19.31
C LYS A 152 -2.83 -17.57 -20.14
N TRP A 153 -2.98 -17.87 -21.44
CA TRP A 153 -3.94 -17.15 -22.29
C TRP A 153 -5.39 -17.55 -21.95
N ARG A 154 -5.66 -18.83 -21.82
CA ARG A 154 -7.00 -19.39 -21.61
C ARG A 154 -6.99 -20.69 -20.83
N PRO A 155 -8.13 -21.14 -20.27
CA PRO A 155 -8.22 -22.34 -19.47
C PRO A 155 -8.29 -23.63 -20.35
N ALA A 156 -7.30 -23.84 -21.21
CA ALA A 156 -7.17 -25.02 -22.06
C ALA A 156 -5.81 -25.68 -21.85
N ARG A 157 -5.62 -26.90 -22.42
CA ARG A 157 -4.36 -27.63 -22.39
C ARG A 157 -3.70 -27.76 -23.77
N THR A 158 -4.18 -26.98 -24.74
CA THR A 158 -3.58 -26.89 -26.08
C THR A 158 -2.39 -25.92 -26.02
N GLU A 159 -1.41 -26.13 -26.92
CA GLU A 159 -0.15 -25.37 -26.92
C GLU A 159 -0.37 -23.81 -26.91
N ASP A 160 -1.32 -23.35 -27.69
CA ASP A 160 -1.69 -21.93 -27.81
C ASP A 160 -2.39 -21.36 -26.58
N ALA A 161 -2.69 -22.18 -25.57
CA ALA A 161 -3.26 -21.71 -24.29
C ALA A 161 -2.19 -21.27 -23.29
N TYR A 162 -0.93 -21.61 -23.51
CA TYR A 162 0.16 -21.29 -22.60
C TYR A 162 0.83 -19.97 -22.98
N LEU A 163 1.32 -19.23 -21.97
CA LEU A 163 2.20 -18.10 -22.21
C LEU A 163 3.61 -18.59 -22.55
N SER A 164 4.26 -17.93 -23.49
CA SER A 164 5.69 -18.05 -23.77
C SER A 164 6.43 -16.82 -23.22
N ASP A 165 7.75 -16.83 -23.30
CA ASP A 165 8.57 -15.66 -22.93
C ASP A 165 8.25 -14.41 -23.77
N ASP A 166 7.77 -14.57 -24.99
CA ASP A 166 7.36 -13.47 -25.85
C ASP A 166 6.03 -12.83 -25.44
N ALA A 167 5.23 -13.50 -24.62
CA ALA A 167 3.98 -12.94 -24.09
C ALA A 167 4.22 -11.65 -23.29
N TRP A 168 5.43 -11.46 -22.74
CA TRP A 168 5.77 -10.20 -22.07
C TRP A 168 5.85 -8.98 -23.02
N LYS A 169 6.00 -9.21 -24.32
CA LYS A 169 5.98 -8.14 -25.34
C LYS A 169 4.55 -7.68 -25.64
N ASP A 170 3.55 -8.50 -25.30
CA ASP A 170 2.15 -8.16 -25.46
C ASP A 170 1.74 -7.11 -24.42
N PRO A 171 1.24 -5.93 -24.84
CA PRO A 171 0.88 -4.84 -23.92
C PRO A 171 -0.26 -5.21 -22.96
N GLU A 172 -1.20 -6.06 -23.38
CA GLU A 172 -2.32 -6.49 -22.54
C GLU A 172 -1.86 -7.43 -21.43
N VAL A 173 -1.02 -8.42 -21.76
CA VAL A 173 -0.42 -9.34 -20.78
C VAL A 173 0.42 -8.56 -19.78
N LYS A 174 1.29 -7.70 -20.27
CA LYS A 174 2.14 -6.85 -19.43
C LYS A 174 1.30 -5.97 -18.49
N SER A 175 0.32 -5.26 -19.03
CA SER A 175 -0.56 -4.39 -18.26
C SER A 175 -1.37 -5.15 -17.21
N ALA A 176 -1.89 -6.34 -17.56
CA ALA A 176 -2.65 -7.18 -16.64
C ALA A 176 -1.81 -7.67 -15.46
N ILE A 177 -0.58 -8.15 -15.73
CA ILE A 177 0.35 -8.61 -14.70
C ILE A 177 0.80 -7.43 -13.82
N GLU A 178 1.29 -6.33 -14.41
CA GLU A 178 1.70 -5.13 -13.67
C GLU A 178 0.55 -4.55 -12.83
N GLY A 179 -0.67 -4.57 -13.38
CA GLY A 179 -1.88 -4.13 -12.67
C GLY A 179 -2.19 -4.98 -11.44
N ALA A 180 -1.98 -6.29 -11.53
CA ALA A 180 -2.14 -7.20 -10.40
C ALA A 180 -1.10 -6.88 -9.31
N PHE A 181 0.18 -6.74 -9.66
CA PHE A 181 1.24 -6.41 -8.70
C PHE A 181 1.04 -5.04 -8.05
N ARG A 182 0.63 -4.00 -8.80
CA ARG A 182 0.28 -2.69 -8.20
C ARG A 182 -0.82 -2.80 -7.14
N LYS A 183 -1.84 -3.63 -7.37
CA LYS A 183 -2.88 -3.89 -6.36
C LYS A 183 -2.32 -4.57 -5.11
N LEU A 184 -1.44 -5.55 -5.27
CA LEU A 184 -0.74 -6.22 -4.15
C LEU A 184 0.08 -5.22 -3.35
N GLU A 185 0.90 -4.39 -4.02
CA GLU A 185 1.71 -3.36 -3.37
C GLU A 185 0.86 -2.35 -2.59
N THR A 186 -0.23 -1.87 -3.18
CA THR A 186 -1.16 -0.94 -2.54
C THR A 186 -1.82 -1.56 -1.32
N HIS A 187 -2.26 -2.82 -1.42
CA HIS A 187 -2.89 -3.55 -0.32
C HIS A 187 -1.91 -3.75 0.84
N LEU A 188 -0.68 -4.20 0.54
CA LEU A 188 0.38 -4.37 1.53
C LEU A 188 0.76 -3.04 2.20
N ALA A 189 0.87 -1.97 1.43
CA ALA A 189 1.19 -0.63 1.93
C ALA A 189 0.07 -0.05 2.82
N SER A 190 -1.17 -0.53 2.67
CA SER A 190 -2.29 -0.16 3.57
C SER A 190 -2.28 -0.92 4.91
N GLY A 191 -1.29 -1.77 5.16
CA GLY A 191 -1.16 -2.54 6.39
C GLY A 191 -1.95 -3.86 6.39
N ARG A 192 -2.52 -4.27 5.26
CA ARG A 192 -3.33 -5.49 5.14
C ARG A 192 -2.52 -6.67 4.62
N ASN A 193 -2.90 -7.86 5.05
CA ASN A 193 -2.15 -9.08 4.78
C ASN A 193 -2.39 -9.63 3.36
N ILE A 194 -1.38 -10.35 2.85
CA ILE A 194 -1.46 -11.09 1.59
C ILE A 194 -1.17 -12.56 1.85
N VAL A 195 -1.90 -13.44 1.20
CA VAL A 195 -1.66 -14.89 1.18
C VAL A 195 -1.31 -15.34 -0.22
N LEU A 196 -0.14 -15.92 -0.36
CA LEU A 196 0.36 -16.56 -1.59
C LEU A 196 0.21 -18.09 -1.48
N PRO A 197 0.00 -18.80 -2.60
CA PRO A 197 0.11 -20.25 -2.60
C PRO A 197 1.54 -20.70 -2.26
N ALA A 198 1.67 -21.75 -1.46
CA ALA A 198 2.98 -22.28 -1.09
C ALA A 198 3.75 -22.82 -2.31
N ASP A 199 3.01 -23.43 -3.26
CA ASP A 199 3.58 -24.05 -4.46
C ASP A 199 3.80 -23.04 -5.62
N GLY A 200 3.61 -21.73 -5.35
CA GLY A 200 3.69 -20.69 -6.37
C GLY A 200 2.39 -20.48 -7.15
N ILE A 201 2.34 -19.42 -7.97
CA ILE A 201 1.15 -19.05 -8.76
C ILE A 201 1.16 -19.65 -10.17
N ASP A 202 2.21 -20.30 -10.57
CA ASP A 202 2.62 -20.60 -11.96
C ASP A 202 3.19 -22.00 -12.16
N THR A 203 3.38 -22.79 -11.10
CA THR A 203 4.03 -24.10 -11.14
C THR A 203 3.10 -25.25 -11.54
N GLY A 204 1.79 -25.11 -11.36
CA GLY A 204 0.81 -26.17 -11.62
C GLY A 204 0.35 -26.18 -13.09
N LEU A 205 -0.93 -25.84 -13.32
CA LEU A 205 -1.58 -25.89 -14.62
C LEU A 205 -1.01 -24.92 -15.69
N ALA A 206 -0.18 -23.98 -15.30
CA ALA A 206 0.42 -23.00 -16.19
C ALA A 206 1.77 -23.44 -16.79
N GLU A 207 2.49 -24.32 -16.13
CA GLU A 207 3.80 -24.87 -16.57
C GLU A 207 4.82 -23.76 -16.93
N LEU A 208 4.70 -22.56 -16.30
CA LEU A 208 5.54 -21.40 -16.63
C LEU A 208 7.05 -21.65 -16.51
N PRO A 209 7.56 -22.40 -15.52
CA PRO A 209 8.99 -22.67 -15.41
C PRO A 209 9.57 -23.31 -16.67
N THR A 210 8.79 -24.15 -17.38
CA THR A 210 9.20 -24.84 -18.59
C THR A 210 8.86 -24.05 -19.85
N ARG A 211 7.68 -23.42 -19.91
CA ARG A 211 7.14 -22.81 -21.13
C ARG A 211 7.55 -21.34 -21.32
N ALA A 212 7.78 -20.63 -20.23
CA ALA A 212 8.13 -19.21 -20.21
C ALA A 212 9.12 -18.88 -19.08
N PRO A 213 10.34 -19.46 -19.10
CA PRO A 213 11.29 -19.36 -17.99
C PRO A 213 11.69 -17.91 -17.64
N ARG A 214 11.75 -17.00 -18.62
CA ARG A 214 12.08 -15.60 -18.39
C ARG A 214 10.92 -14.85 -17.72
N LEU A 215 9.69 -15.12 -18.15
CA LEU A 215 8.49 -14.58 -17.52
C LEU A 215 8.35 -15.11 -16.09
N PHE A 216 8.56 -16.41 -15.90
CA PHE A 216 8.58 -17.06 -14.58
C PHE A 216 9.57 -16.36 -13.65
N ALA A 217 10.84 -16.23 -14.06
CA ALA A 217 11.88 -15.58 -13.27
C ALA A 217 11.56 -14.11 -12.95
N ARG A 218 10.79 -13.42 -13.80
CA ARG A 218 10.31 -12.05 -13.54
C ARG A 218 9.24 -12.02 -12.44
N LEU A 219 8.26 -12.93 -12.51
CA LEU A 219 7.20 -13.04 -11.51
C LEU A 219 7.77 -13.39 -10.13
N GLU A 220 8.67 -14.37 -10.07
CA GLU A 220 9.34 -14.78 -8.84
C GLU A 220 10.15 -13.62 -8.21
N ARG A 221 10.87 -12.83 -9.02
CA ARG A 221 11.56 -11.63 -8.49
C ARG A 221 10.59 -10.60 -7.91
N TRP A 222 9.45 -10.38 -8.54
CA TRP A 222 8.47 -9.44 -8.03
C TRP A 222 7.81 -9.94 -6.75
N ILE A 223 7.53 -11.24 -6.67
CA ILE A 223 7.05 -11.89 -5.45
C ILE A 223 8.07 -11.75 -4.33
N ALA A 224 9.34 -12.05 -4.59
CA ALA A 224 10.41 -11.92 -3.60
C ALA A 224 10.57 -10.48 -3.08
N VAL A 225 10.44 -9.48 -3.96
CA VAL A 225 10.46 -8.06 -3.55
C VAL A 225 9.25 -7.72 -2.66
N LEU A 226 8.07 -8.23 -2.98
CA LEU A 226 6.87 -8.04 -2.16
C LEU A 226 7.05 -8.70 -0.78
N GLU A 227 7.52 -9.95 -0.73
CA GLU A 227 7.77 -10.69 0.52
C GLU A 227 8.82 -9.96 1.40
N ALA A 228 9.91 -9.49 0.80
CA ALA A 228 10.92 -8.72 1.52
C ALA A 228 10.33 -7.42 2.12
N ARG A 229 9.41 -6.76 1.41
CA ARG A 229 8.72 -5.55 1.91
C ARG A 229 7.70 -5.87 3.01
N GLY A 230 6.96 -6.98 2.88
CA GLY A 230 5.94 -7.38 3.86
C GLY A 230 6.55 -7.92 5.16
N ASN A 231 7.68 -8.62 5.07
CA ASN A 231 8.29 -9.31 6.21
C ASN A 231 9.48 -8.55 6.79
N ALA A 232 9.78 -7.33 6.30
CA ALA A 232 10.84 -6.50 6.86
C ALA A 232 10.50 -6.08 8.30
N PRO A 233 11.45 -6.13 9.26
CA PRO A 233 11.21 -5.65 10.61
C PRO A 233 10.76 -4.17 10.55
N VAL A 234 9.78 -3.83 11.36
CA VAL A 234 9.33 -2.44 11.54
C VAL A 234 10.49 -1.72 12.22
N SER A 235 11.20 -0.88 11.47
CA SER A 235 12.21 0.02 12.06
C SER A 235 11.47 0.97 12.99
N GLY A 236 11.70 0.81 14.30
CA GLY A 236 11.18 1.68 15.37
C GLY A 236 11.70 3.12 15.25
#